data_e66a8f8a6734a82294476c159e1df6a6
#
_entry.id   e66a8f8a6734a82294476c159e1df6a6
#
_cell.length_a   1.000
_cell.length_b   1.000
_cell.length_c   1.000
_cell.angle_alpha   90.00
_cell.angle_beta   90.00
_cell.angle_gamma   90.00
#
_symmetry.space_group_name_H-M   'P 1'
#
loop_
_entity.id
_entity.type
_entity.pdbx_description
1 polymer ?
#
loop_
_entity_poly.entity_id
_entity_poly.type
_entity_poly.pdbx_seq_one_letter_code
_entity_poly.pdbx_strand_id
1 'polypeptide(L)'
;MDSLEKDLYGAAFRKWEISPSSKAHGYGPDGTLRTFENDFGEGEYWSYFRGNLFAINSFNMRFTKNFVLKYRCTEHLCIGFYDEIEGVTQRQGAPLSVGAISVYLGGEDEEYEAHVLEGASAKGTSIT
;
A
#
# COMPACT_ATOMS: atom_id res chain seq x y z
N MET A 1 -10.69 14.33 -5.89
CA MET A 1 -9.54 13.43 -5.63
C MET A 1 -8.36 13.92 -6.45
N ASP A 2 -7.23 14.18 -5.83
CA ASP A 2 -6.09 14.59 -6.61
C ASP A 2 -5.43 13.41 -7.33
N SER A 3 -4.58 13.70 -8.33
CA SER A 3 -4.07 12.66 -9.23
C SER A 3 -3.13 11.66 -8.51
N LEU A 4 -2.42 12.09 -7.47
CA LEU A 4 -1.54 11.19 -6.72
C LEU A 4 -2.35 10.06 -6.07
N GLU A 5 -3.44 10.37 -5.39
CA GLU A 5 -4.30 9.38 -4.77
C GLU A 5 -4.94 8.48 -5.81
N LYS A 6 -5.54 9.09 -6.85
CA LYS A 6 -6.24 8.35 -7.89
C LYS A 6 -5.30 7.46 -8.71
N ASP A 7 -4.20 8.01 -9.17
CA ASP A 7 -3.32 7.35 -10.13
C ASP A 7 -2.36 6.36 -9.45
N LEU A 8 -1.97 6.63 -8.20
CA LEU A 8 -1.02 5.79 -7.49
C LEU A 8 -1.70 4.66 -6.73
N TYR A 9 -2.71 4.97 -5.94
CA TYR A 9 -3.33 4.01 -5.04
C TYR A 9 -4.70 3.49 -5.49
N GLY A 10 -5.38 4.19 -6.37
CA GLY A 10 -6.73 3.81 -6.80
C GLY A 10 -6.82 2.39 -7.34
N ALA A 11 -5.84 1.95 -8.12
CA ALA A 11 -5.81 0.60 -8.67
C ALA A 11 -5.62 -0.46 -7.59
N ALA A 12 -4.73 -0.21 -6.62
CA ALA A 12 -4.50 -1.11 -5.50
C ALA A 12 -5.73 -1.23 -4.62
N PHE A 13 -6.39 -0.13 -4.30
CA PHE A 13 -7.59 -0.14 -3.47
C PHE A 13 -8.74 -0.88 -4.16
N ARG A 14 -8.92 -0.72 -5.46
CA ARG A 14 -9.91 -1.48 -6.21
C ARG A 14 -9.61 -2.98 -6.22
N LYS A 15 -8.36 -3.35 -6.38
CA LYS A 15 -7.94 -4.76 -6.39
C LYS A 15 -8.23 -5.44 -5.05
N TRP A 16 -8.01 -4.74 -3.94
CA TRP A 16 -8.25 -5.27 -2.60
C TRP A 16 -9.66 -5.02 -2.08
N GLU A 17 -10.52 -4.37 -2.87
CA GLU A 17 -11.89 -4.01 -2.47
C GLU A 17 -11.90 -3.16 -1.19
N ILE A 18 -10.93 -2.27 -1.06
CA ILE A 18 -10.80 -1.40 0.11
C ILE A 18 -11.72 -0.20 -0.01
N SER A 19 -12.45 0.08 1.06
CA SER A 19 -13.39 1.20 1.15
C SER A 19 -12.97 2.21 2.21
N PRO A 20 -13.33 3.49 2.05
CA PRO A 20 -13.15 4.47 3.12
C PRO A 20 -13.90 4.05 4.38
N SER A 21 -13.31 4.32 5.53
CA SER A 21 -13.92 4.05 6.83
C SER A 21 -14.12 5.34 7.61
N SER A 22 -15.19 5.40 8.40
CA SER A 22 -15.42 6.49 9.35
C SER A 22 -14.59 6.37 10.62
N LYS A 23 -13.91 5.23 10.81
CA LYS A 23 -13.11 4.96 12.03
C LYS A 23 -11.65 5.32 11.76
N ALA A 24 -11.18 6.40 12.36
CA ALA A 24 -9.80 6.87 12.20
C ALA A 24 -9.01 6.78 13.51
N HIS A 25 -9.24 5.73 14.31
CA HIS A 25 -8.58 5.55 15.60
C HIS A 25 -7.07 5.30 15.45
N GLY A 26 -6.26 6.07 16.17
CA GLY A 26 -4.81 5.92 16.18
C GLY A 26 -4.08 6.59 15.02
N TYR A 27 -4.81 7.32 14.17
CA TYR A 27 -4.26 8.03 13.01
C TYR A 27 -4.59 9.52 13.06
N GLY A 28 -3.88 10.32 12.28
CA GLY A 28 -4.09 11.75 12.23
C GLY A 28 -5.46 12.13 11.64
N PRO A 29 -5.99 13.31 11.99
CA PRO A 29 -7.34 13.72 11.58
C PRO A 29 -7.47 14.07 10.10
N ASP A 30 -6.38 14.40 9.44
CA ASP A 30 -6.39 14.86 8.04
C ASP A 30 -6.22 13.74 7.02
N GLY A 31 -6.03 12.52 7.48
CA GLY A 31 -5.89 11.36 6.60
C GLY A 31 -7.21 10.62 6.38
N THR A 32 -7.17 9.67 5.48
CA THR A 32 -8.29 8.79 5.19
C THR A 32 -7.91 7.37 5.60
N LEU A 33 -8.71 6.77 6.48
CA LEU A 33 -8.58 5.37 6.85
C LEU A 33 -9.48 4.53 5.93
N ARG A 34 -8.90 3.51 5.31
CA ARG A 34 -9.63 2.52 4.52
C ARG A 34 -9.47 1.17 5.19
N THR A 35 -10.56 0.43 5.26
CA THR A 35 -10.56 -0.91 5.84
C THR A 35 -11.10 -1.92 4.84
N PHE A 36 -10.68 -3.15 4.98
CA PHE A 36 -11.23 -4.24 4.19
C PHE A 36 -11.32 -5.52 5.02
N GLU A 37 -12.34 -6.31 4.72
CA GLU A 37 -12.53 -7.65 5.24
C GLU A 37 -13.30 -8.40 4.16
N ASN A 38 -12.60 -9.23 3.41
CA ASN A 38 -13.16 -9.93 2.25
C ASN A 38 -12.38 -11.23 1.98
N ASP A 39 -12.59 -11.83 0.81
CA ASP A 39 -11.93 -13.08 0.43
C ASP A 39 -10.40 -12.97 0.32
N PHE A 40 -9.86 -11.78 0.15
CA PHE A 40 -8.42 -11.55 0.08
C PHE A 40 -7.77 -11.45 1.45
N GLY A 41 -8.53 -11.06 2.48
CA GLY A 41 -8.02 -10.88 3.82
C GLY A 41 -8.72 -9.77 4.57
N GLU A 42 -8.01 -9.21 5.53
CA GLU A 42 -8.51 -8.12 6.36
C GLU A 42 -7.40 -7.13 6.67
N GLY A 43 -7.76 -5.91 7.00
CA GLY A 43 -6.80 -4.92 7.43
C GLY A 43 -7.26 -3.50 7.26
N GLU A 44 -6.30 -2.61 7.45
CA GLU A 44 -6.51 -1.18 7.36
C GLU A 44 -5.35 -0.51 6.67
N TYR A 45 -5.65 0.57 5.95
CA TYR A 45 -4.71 1.37 5.20
C TYR A 45 -5.07 2.84 5.38
N TRP A 46 -4.23 3.57 6.11
CA TRP A 46 -4.39 5.00 6.32
C TRP A 46 -3.48 5.74 5.37
N SER A 47 -3.97 6.82 4.77
CA SER A 47 -3.16 7.67 3.92
C SER A 47 -3.50 9.14 4.09
N TYR A 48 -2.46 9.96 4.01
CA TYR A 48 -2.55 11.42 4.00
C TYR A 48 -1.87 11.92 2.74
N PHE A 49 -2.59 12.71 1.96
CA PHE A 49 -2.09 13.28 0.71
C PHE A 49 -1.92 14.80 0.85
N ARG A 50 -0.76 15.28 0.46
CA ARG A 50 -0.49 16.71 0.35
C ARG A 50 -0.49 17.10 -1.12
N GLY A 51 -1.68 17.34 -1.69
CA GLY A 51 -1.83 17.58 -3.12
C GLY A 51 -1.15 16.49 -3.96
N ASN A 52 -0.38 16.89 -4.96
CA ASN A 52 0.43 15.99 -5.78
C ASN A 52 1.90 15.92 -5.31
N LEU A 53 2.21 16.45 -4.14
CA LEU A 53 3.58 16.56 -3.66
C LEU A 53 4.07 15.27 -3.01
N PHE A 54 3.30 14.74 -2.07
CA PHE A 54 3.65 13.50 -1.39
C PHE A 54 2.44 12.87 -0.70
N ALA A 55 2.60 11.61 -0.33
CA ALA A 55 1.65 10.90 0.53
C ALA A 55 2.41 10.21 1.66
N ILE A 56 1.76 10.13 2.82
CA ILE A 56 2.24 9.34 3.96
C ILE A 56 1.20 8.25 4.20
N ASN A 57 1.68 7.02 4.32
CA ASN A 57 0.80 5.85 4.46
C ASN A 57 1.18 5.05 5.68
N SER A 58 0.19 4.51 6.35
CA SER A 58 0.38 3.55 7.43
C SER A 58 -0.60 2.41 7.22
N PHE A 59 -0.15 1.18 7.35
CA PHE A 59 -0.98 0.03 7.01
C PHE A 59 -0.71 -1.15 7.93
N ASN A 60 -1.75 -1.97 8.08
CA ASN A 60 -1.69 -3.22 8.83
C ASN A 60 -2.66 -4.18 8.15
N MET A 61 -2.12 -5.14 7.40
CA MET A 61 -2.90 -6.01 6.52
C MET A 61 -2.50 -7.46 6.70
N ARG A 62 -3.48 -8.35 6.62
CA ARG A 62 -3.31 -9.80 6.61
C ARG A 62 -4.09 -10.38 5.44
N PHE A 63 -3.47 -11.30 4.73
CA PHE A 63 -4.04 -11.87 3.52
C PHE A 63 -4.30 -13.36 3.69
N THR A 64 -5.44 -13.81 3.18
CA THR A 64 -5.90 -15.19 3.32
C THR A 64 -5.89 -15.95 2.00
N LYS A 65 -5.37 -15.34 0.94
CA LYS A 65 -5.44 -15.88 -0.41
C LYS A 65 -4.22 -15.46 -1.22
N ASN A 66 -3.74 -16.35 -2.08
CA ASN A 66 -2.69 -15.98 -3.03
C ASN A 66 -3.26 -15.03 -4.08
N PHE A 67 -2.55 -13.97 -4.37
CA PHE A 67 -2.88 -13.09 -5.51
C PHE A 67 -1.67 -12.31 -5.97
N VAL A 68 -1.79 -11.73 -7.16
CA VAL A 68 -0.78 -10.86 -7.74
C VAL A 68 -1.39 -9.48 -7.92
N LEU A 69 -0.72 -8.48 -7.38
CA LEU A 69 -1.10 -7.08 -7.56
C LEU A 69 -0.25 -6.49 -8.68
N LYS A 70 -0.91 -6.05 -9.75
CA LYS A 70 -0.25 -5.39 -10.89
C LYS A 70 -0.97 -4.11 -11.22
N TYR A 71 -0.22 -3.02 -11.36
CA TYR A 71 -0.78 -1.77 -11.83
C TYR A 71 0.32 -0.84 -12.35
N ARG A 72 -0.10 0.14 -13.14
CA ARG A 72 0.74 1.24 -13.61
C ARG A 72 0.24 2.53 -12.99
N CYS A 73 1.16 3.42 -12.70
CA CYS A 73 0.85 4.68 -12.05
C CYS A 73 1.79 5.77 -12.53
N THR A 74 1.55 7.00 -12.10
CA THR A 74 2.43 8.12 -12.38
C THR A 74 3.82 7.89 -11.79
N GLU A 75 4.82 8.51 -12.37
CA GLU A 75 6.20 8.45 -11.85
C GLU A 75 6.24 8.91 -10.39
N HIS A 76 6.86 8.10 -9.55
CA HIS A 76 6.94 8.37 -8.12
C HIS A 76 8.13 7.65 -7.48
N LEU A 77 8.59 8.19 -6.36
CA LEU A 77 9.55 7.55 -5.47
C LEU A 77 8.81 7.05 -4.25
N CYS A 78 9.00 5.79 -3.89
CA CYS A 78 8.42 5.21 -2.69
C CYS A 78 9.52 4.80 -1.71
N ILE A 79 9.37 5.21 -0.45
CA ILE A 79 10.25 4.85 0.66
C ILE A 79 9.39 4.17 1.70
N GLY A 80 9.66 2.92 2.00
CA GLY A 80 8.88 2.12 2.94
C GLY A 80 9.70 1.56 4.09
N PHE A 81 9.05 1.42 5.23
CA PHE A 81 9.59 0.77 6.41
C PHE A 81 8.55 -0.22 6.95
N TYR A 82 8.97 -1.45 7.19
CA TYR A 82 8.06 -2.51 7.62
C TYR A 82 8.36 -2.95 9.06
N ASP A 83 7.33 -2.93 9.90
CA ASP A 83 7.35 -3.53 11.24
C ASP A 83 7.11 -5.03 11.17
N GLU A 84 6.33 -5.47 10.17
CA GLU A 84 6.01 -6.87 9.91
C GLU A 84 5.85 -7.04 8.40
N ILE A 85 6.48 -8.04 7.83
CA ILE A 85 6.33 -8.39 6.41
C ILE A 85 6.64 -9.87 6.23
N GLU A 86 5.65 -10.63 5.75
CA GLU A 86 5.76 -12.05 5.43
C GLU A 86 4.91 -12.37 4.21
N GLY A 87 5.43 -13.23 3.35
CA GLY A 87 4.70 -13.75 2.21
C GLY A 87 4.40 -12.74 1.10
N VAL A 88 5.04 -11.59 1.12
CA VAL A 88 4.89 -10.55 0.10
C VAL A 88 6.23 -10.31 -0.57
N THR A 89 6.26 -10.39 -1.89
CA THR A 89 7.44 -10.05 -2.68
C THR A 89 7.07 -9.04 -3.76
N GLN A 90 7.96 -8.11 -4.03
CA GLN A 90 7.76 -7.15 -5.11
C GLN A 90 8.92 -7.22 -6.09
N ARG A 91 8.62 -6.94 -7.36
CA ARG A 91 9.64 -6.94 -8.41
C ARG A 91 10.56 -5.73 -8.29
N GLN A 92 10.04 -4.59 -7.90
CA GLN A 92 10.78 -3.34 -7.78
C GLN A 92 11.56 -3.27 -6.47
N GLY A 93 12.81 -2.77 -6.56
CA GLY A 93 13.64 -2.54 -5.39
C GLY A 93 14.24 -3.80 -4.78
N ALA A 94 14.76 -3.64 -3.57
CA ALA A 94 15.34 -4.73 -2.80
C ALA A 94 14.24 -5.60 -2.16
N PRO A 95 14.54 -6.83 -1.75
CA PRO A 95 13.59 -7.65 -1.02
C PRO A 95 13.07 -6.94 0.23
N LEU A 96 11.78 -7.10 0.50
CA LEU A 96 11.14 -6.51 1.68
C LEU A 96 11.58 -7.25 2.94
N SER A 97 11.98 -6.51 3.97
CA SER A 97 12.40 -7.09 5.25
C SER A 97 12.09 -6.16 6.41
N VAL A 98 11.88 -6.77 7.58
CA VAL A 98 11.61 -6.04 8.82
C VAL A 98 12.84 -5.23 9.22
N GLY A 99 12.61 -3.97 9.60
CA GLY A 99 13.67 -3.09 10.07
C GLY A 99 14.53 -2.47 8.98
N ALA A 100 14.33 -2.84 7.73
CA ALA A 100 15.04 -2.26 6.59
C ALA A 100 14.19 -1.21 5.90
N ILE A 101 14.85 -0.22 5.30
CA ILE A 101 14.17 0.78 4.47
C ILE A 101 14.18 0.28 3.03
N SER A 102 12.99 0.18 2.45
CA SER A 102 12.82 -0.18 1.03
C SER A 102 12.62 1.09 0.21
N VAL A 103 13.34 1.22 -0.88
CA VAL A 103 13.24 2.37 -1.78
C VAL A 103 13.07 1.87 -3.20
N TYR A 104 12.07 2.39 -3.91
CA TYR A 104 11.95 2.14 -5.34
C TYR A 104 11.38 3.34 -6.08
N LEU A 105 11.71 3.41 -7.37
CA LEU A 105 11.16 4.40 -8.30
C LEU A 105 10.24 3.67 -9.26
N GLY A 106 8.98 4.10 -9.31
CA GLY A 106 7.99 3.56 -10.23
C GLY A 106 7.53 4.60 -11.24
N GLY A 107 6.89 4.16 -12.30
CA GLY A 107 6.36 5.05 -13.33
C GLY A 107 5.50 4.33 -14.34
N GLU A 108 5.04 5.07 -15.35
CA GLU A 108 4.15 4.53 -16.38
C GLU A 108 4.81 3.48 -17.26
N ASP A 109 6.12 3.54 -17.41
CA ASP A 109 6.90 2.59 -18.22
C ASP A 109 7.15 1.28 -17.50
N GLU A 110 6.91 1.24 -16.20
CA GLU A 110 7.09 0.05 -15.38
C GLU A 110 5.82 -0.33 -14.66
N GLU A 111 5.39 -1.57 -14.84
CA GLU A 111 4.27 -2.12 -14.09
C GLU A 111 4.73 -2.53 -12.69
N TYR A 112 4.09 -1.99 -11.66
CA TYR A 112 4.29 -2.47 -10.30
C TYR A 112 3.73 -3.89 -10.19
N GLU A 113 4.51 -4.79 -9.63
CA GLU A 113 4.09 -6.17 -9.43
C GLU A 113 4.48 -6.65 -8.03
N ALA A 114 3.49 -7.10 -7.29
CA ALA A 114 3.69 -7.71 -5.98
C ALA A 114 2.96 -9.05 -5.94
N HIS A 115 3.63 -10.06 -5.41
CA HIS A 115 3.07 -11.39 -5.20
C HIS A 115 2.77 -11.58 -3.72
N VAL A 116 1.51 -11.89 -3.43
CA VAL A 116 1.03 -12.08 -2.07
C VAL A 116 0.62 -13.54 -1.90
N LEU A 117 1.15 -14.17 -0.87
CA LEU A 117 0.85 -15.56 -0.55
C LEU A 117 -0.25 -15.65 0.52
N GLU A 118 -0.97 -16.77 0.55
CA GLU A 118 -1.89 -17.09 1.63
C GLU A 118 -1.15 -17.05 2.98
N GLY A 119 -1.72 -16.37 3.96
CA GLY A 119 -1.08 -16.18 5.26
C GLY A 119 -0.11 -15.00 5.34
N ALA A 120 0.03 -14.25 4.25
CA ALA A 120 0.91 -13.07 4.22
C ALA A 120 0.42 -11.97 5.15
N SER A 121 1.35 -11.20 5.68
CA SER A 121 1.07 -10.02 6.48
C SER A 121 2.00 -8.87 6.12
N ALA A 122 1.50 -7.65 6.26
CA ALA A 122 2.28 -6.44 6.04
C ALA A 122 1.81 -5.36 7.02
N LYS A 123 2.75 -4.83 7.80
CA LYS A 123 2.50 -3.71 8.70
C LYS A 123 3.67 -2.74 8.59
N GLY A 124 3.37 -1.48 8.34
CA GLY A 124 4.44 -0.52 8.18
C GLY A 124 3.96 0.87 7.80
N THR A 125 4.92 1.66 7.37
CA THR A 125 4.72 3.06 6.98
C THR A 125 5.50 3.31 5.69
N SER A 126 4.92 4.11 4.81
CA SER A 126 5.60 4.52 3.59
C SER A 126 5.38 5.99 3.27
N ILE A 127 6.29 6.55 2.52
CA ILE A 127 6.20 7.90 1.97
C ILE A 127 6.38 7.78 0.46
N THR A 128 5.49 8.43 -0.26
CA THR A 128 5.51 8.42 -1.73
C THR A 128 5.57 9.81 -2.31
#